data_35e419398be3697f64c996cd30be7252
#
_entry.id   35e419398be3697f64c996cd30be7252
#
_cell.length_a   1.000
_cell.length_b   1.000
_cell.length_c   1.000
_cell.angle_alpha   90.00
_cell.angle_beta   90.00
_cell.angle_gamma   90.00
#
_symmetry.space_group_name_H-M   'P 1'
#
loop_
_entity.id
_entity.type
_entity.pdbx_description
1 polymer ?
#
loop_
_entity_poly.entity_id
_entity_poly.type
_entity_poly.pdbx_seq_one_letter_code
_entity_poly.pdbx_strand_id
1 'polypeptide(L)'
;MTDKTIAFSLLDLAPIPEGSSAREAFSHSLDLARLAEKRGYHRYWLAEHHNMTGIASAATSVLIGYLAANTTTLHLGSGGVMLPNHSPLVIAEQFGTLNTLYPGRIDLGLGRAPGSDQRTMMALRRHMSGDIDNFPRD
;
A
#
# COMPACT_ATOMS: atom_id res chain seq x y z
N MET A 1 -10.84 35.70 5.17
CA MET A 1 -9.64 34.87 4.93
C MET A 1 -10.07 33.44 5.18
N THR A 2 -10.15 32.61 4.13
CA THR A 2 -10.44 31.19 4.30
C THR A 2 -9.18 30.54 4.87
N ASP A 3 -9.26 30.09 6.09
CA ASP A 3 -8.21 29.31 6.75
C ASP A 3 -7.97 28.04 5.89
N LYS A 4 -6.90 28.04 5.09
CA LYS A 4 -6.51 26.86 4.31
C LYS A 4 -5.90 25.84 5.27
N THR A 5 -6.72 24.95 5.79
CA THR A 5 -6.23 23.78 6.52
C THR A 5 -5.40 22.91 5.57
N ILE A 6 -4.13 22.69 5.92
CA ILE A 6 -3.24 21.79 5.17
C ILE A 6 -3.66 20.35 5.49
N ALA A 7 -3.96 19.56 4.47
CA ALA A 7 -4.25 18.14 4.63
C ALA A 7 -2.95 17.35 4.79
N PHE A 8 -2.80 16.62 5.89
CA PHE A 8 -1.67 15.74 6.14
C PHE A 8 -1.97 14.30 5.71
N SER A 9 -0.96 13.63 5.16
CA SER A 9 -0.97 12.20 4.89
C SER A 9 0.21 11.54 5.59
N LEU A 10 0.08 10.23 5.83
CA LEU A 10 1.11 9.41 6.46
C LEU A 10 1.50 8.29 5.49
N LEU A 11 2.78 7.92 5.44
CA LEU A 11 3.27 6.75 4.71
C LEU A 11 3.83 5.74 5.71
N ASP A 12 3.34 4.50 5.62
CA ASP A 12 3.76 3.39 6.46
C ASP A 12 4.35 2.25 5.61
N LEU A 13 5.43 1.67 6.10
CA LEU A 13 6.09 0.50 5.52
C LEU A 13 5.80 -0.78 6.31
N ALA A 14 5.01 -0.70 7.39
CA ALA A 14 4.82 -1.78 8.35
C ALA A 14 6.17 -2.37 8.83
N PRO A 15 7.05 -1.57 9.46
CA PRO A 15 8.38 -2.02 9.84
C PRO A 15 8.32 -3.12 10.89
N ILE A 16 9.22 -4.10 10.78
CA ILE A 16 9.43 -5.17 11.75
C ILE A 16 10.73 -4.87 12.51
N PRO A 17 10.67 -4.29 13.71
CA PRO A 17 11.87 -4.07 14.54
C PRO A 17 12.56 -5.38 14.92
N GLU A 18 13.83 -5.32 15.29
CA GLU A 18 14.55 -6.48 15.79
C GLU A 18 13.83 -7.09 17.01
N GLY A 19 13.67 -8.40 17.02
CA GLY A 19 12.94 -9.14 18.06
C GLY A 19 11.41 -9.09 17.93
N SER A 20 10.86 -8.37 16.93
CA SER A 20 9.43 -8.28 16.66
C SER A 20 9.00 -9.24 15.54
N SER A 21 7.70 -9.25 15.23
CA SER A 21 7.08 -10.10 14.22
C SER A 21 6.24 -9.29 13.22
N ALA A 22 5.94 -9.86 12.06
CA ALA A 22 5.02 -9.27 11.11
C ALA A 22 3.61 -9.04 11.70
N ARG A 23 3.17 -9.95 12.60
CA ARG A 23 1.89 -9.79 13.32
C ARG A 23 1.87 -8.50 14.14
N GLU A 24 2.95 -8.23 14.87
CA GLU A 24 3.07 -7.01 15.67
C GLU A 24 3.17 -5.78 14.79
N ALA A 25 3.92 -5.84 13.67
CA ALA A 25 3.97 -4.76 12.69
C ALA A 25 2.58 -4.40 12.15
N PHE A 26 1.74 -5.38 11.81
CA PHE A 26 0.36 -5.15 11.39
C PHE A 26 -0.51 -4.55 12.48
N SER A 27 -0.33 -4.96 13.74
CA SER A 27 -1.01 -4.36 14.89
C SER A 27 -0.61 -2.89 15.06
N HIS A 28 0.69 -2.59 14.96
CA HIS A 28 1.20 -1.22 15.03
C HIS A 28 0.68 -0.35 13.88
N SER A 29 0.63 -0.88 12.65
CA SER A 29 0.02 -0.17 11.50
C SER A 29 -1.46 0.16 11.76
N LEU A 30 -2.20 -0.77 12.37
CA LEU A 30 -3.60 -0.53 12.71
C LEU A 30 -3.75 0.55 13.79
N ASP A 31 -2.95 0.49 14.84
CA ASP A 31 -2.97 1.49 15.91
C ASP A 31 -2.59 2.88 15.37
N LEU A 32 -1.59 2.93 14.47
CA LEU A 32 -1.17 4.15 13.80
C LEU A 32 -2.27 4.71 12.88
N ALA A 33 -2.95 3.86 12.12
CA ALA A 33 -4.06 4.26 11.25
C ALA A 33 -5.23 4.86 12.07
N ARG A 34 -5.60 4.21 13.17
CA ARG A 34 -6.63 4.73 14.09
C ARG A 34 -6.22 6.04 14.73
N LEU A 35 -4.95 6.19 15.12
CA LEU A 35 -4.42 7.44 15.65
C LEU A 35 -4.44 8.54 14.59
N ALA A 36 -4.03 8.24 13.36
CA ALA A 36 -4.06 9.18 12.24
C ALA A 36 -5.49 9.68 11.98
N GLU A 37 -6.46 8.75 11.92
CA GLU A 37 -7.88 9.08 11.80
C GLU A 37 -8.35 10.00 12.92
N LYS A 38 -8.08 9.66 14.18
CA LYS A 38 -8.44 10.47 15.35
C LYS A 38 -7.80 11.86 15.34
N ARG A 39 -6.63 12.00 14.74
CA ARG A 39 -5.89 13.27 14.63
C ARG A 39 -6.24 14.07 13.37
N GLY A 40 -7.20 13.61 12.57
CA GLY A 40 -7.67 14.32 11.37
C GLY A 40 -6.71 14.26 10.19
N TYR A 41 -5.84 13.27 10.13
CA TYR A 41 -5.08 12.99 8.92
C TYR A 41 -6.04 12.64 7.79
N HIS A 42 -5.76 13.14 6.61
CA HIS A 42 -6.61 12.91 5.45
C HIS A 42 -6.41 11.51 4.87
N ARG A 43 -5.15 11.03 4.81
CA ARG A 43 -4.81 9.79 4.11
C ARG A 43 -3.68 9.03 4.78
N TYR A 44 -3.79 7.70 4.68
CA TYR A 44 -2.76 6.75 5.10
C TYR A 44 -2.32 5.92 3.90
N TRP A 45 -1.05 6.02 3.55
CA TRP A 45 -0.44 5.29 2.47
C TRP A 45 0.32 4.08 2.99
N LEU A 46 0.17 2.93 2.32
CA LEU A 46 1.00 1.75 2.52
C LEU A 46 1.98 1.61 1.36
N ALA A 47 3.26 1.47 1.65
CA ALA A 47 4.28 1.15 0.66
C ALA A 47 4.20 -0.33 0.24
N GLU A 48 4.78 -0.67 -0.91
CA GLU A 48 4.95 -2.05 -1.36
C GLU A 48 6.44 -2.40 -1.39
N HIS A 49 6.84 -3.41 -0.58
CA HIS A 49 8.19 -3.96 -0.60
C HIS A 49 8.13 -5.47 -0.46
N HIS A 50 8.91 -6.18 -1.29
CA HIS A 50 8.89 -7.64 -1.34
C HIS A 50 10.17 -8.24 -0.80
N ASN A 51 10.04 -9.42 -0.14
CA ASN A 51 11.14 -10.25 0.34
C ASN A 51 12.14 -9.51 1.24
N MET A 52 11.65 -8.58 2.06
CA MET A 52 12.45 -7.85 3.05
C MET A 52 12.09 -8.31 4.46
N THR A 53 13.08 -8.73 5.25
CA THR A 53 12.86 -9.24 6.61
C THR A 53 12.41 -8.16 7.60
N GLY A 54 12.74 -6.90 7.34
CA GLY A 54 12.40 -5.75 8.19
C GLY A 54 11.13 -5.01 7.80
N ILE A 55 10.39 -5.47 6.77
CA ILE A 55 9.20 -4.79 6.24
C ILE A 55 8.11 -5.81 5.97
N ALA A 56 6.90 -5.55 6.48
CA ALA A 56 5.75 -6.46 6.34
C ALA A 56 4.74 -6.05 5.24
N SER A 57 4.94 -4.93 4.55
CA SER A 57 3.98 -4.38 3.58
C SER A 57 4.08 -4.96 2.16
N ALA A 58 4.31 -6.28 2.03
CA ALA A 58 4.40 -6.93 0.71
C ALA A 58 3.02 -7.09 0.03
N ALA A 59 1.99 -7.46 0.77
CA ALA A 59 0.62 -7.65 0.27
C ALA A 59 -0.22 -6.40 0.52
N THR A 60 0.09 -5.31 -0.19
CA THR A 60 -0.43 -3.96 0.07
C THR A 60 -1.95 -3.90 0.04
N SER A 61 -2.60 -4.49 -0.98
CA SER A 61 -4.08 -4.50 -1.09
C SER A 61 -4.76 -5.23 0.06
N VAL A 62 -4.16 -6.32 0.57
CA VAL A 62 -4.68 -7.09 1.72
C VAL A 62 -4.61 -6.24 2.98
N LEU A 63 -3.48 -5.56 3.22
CA LEU A 63 -3.32 -4.67 4.37
C LEU A 63 -4.24 -3.46 4.30
N ILE A 64 -4.44 -2.86 3.13
CA ILE A 64 -5.42 -1.78 2.94
C ILE A 64 -6.81 -2.26 3.37
N GLY A 65 -7.24 -3.46 2.94
CA GLY A 65 -8.53 -4.03 3.34
C GLY A 65 -8.64 -4.24 4.85
N TYR A 66 -7.57 -4.73 5.49
CA TYR A 66 -7.51 -4.91 6.93
C TYR A 66 -7.64 -3.58 7.69
N LEU A 67 -6.91 -2.55 7.28
CA LEU A 67 -6.99 -1.23 7.91
C LEU A 67 -8.34 -0.54 7.63
N ALA A 68 -8.89 -0.69 6.41
CA ALA A 68 -10.17 -0.11 6.03
C ALA A 68 -11.34 -0.68 6.83
N ALA A 69 -11.31 -1.99 7.13
CA ALA A 69 -12.29 -2.65 7.98
C ALA A 69 -12.27 -2.15 9.44
N ASN A 70 -11.19 -1.52 9.88
CA ASN A 70 -10.94 -1.10 11.26
C ASN A 70 -10.84 0.42 11.44
N THR A 71 -11.14 1.19 10.40
CA THR A 71 -11.24 2.66 10.38
C THR A 71 -12.52 3.08 9.68
N THR A 72 -12.96 4.33 9.82
CA THR A 72 -14.28 4.79 9.35
C THR A 72 -14.23 5.89 8.30
N THR A 73 -13.30 6.85 8.42
CA THR A 73 -13.24 8.07 7.61
C THR A 73 -11.91 8.26 6.90
N LEU A 74 -10.85 7.61 7.40
CA LEU A 74 -9.49 7.73 6.86
C LEU A 74 -9.45 7.19 5.43
N HIS A 75 -8.91 7.96 4.52
CA HIS A 75 -8.54 7.46 3.18
C HIS A 75 -7.33 6.53 3.29
N LEU A 76 -7.38 5.42 2.58
CA LEU A 76 -6.34 4.40 2.59
C LEU A 76 -5.90 4.11 1.16
N GLY A 77 -4.61 4.07 0.94
CA GLY A 77 -4.09 3.87 -0.39
C GLY A 77 -2.73 3.18 -0.45
N SER A 78 -2.38 2.74 -1.64
CA SER A 78 -1.04 2.27 -1.94
C SER A 78 -0.13 3.45 -2.30
N GLY A 79 1.02 3.52 -1.66
CA GLY A 79 1.98 4.57 -1.95
C GLY A 79 3.35 4.03 -2.37
N GLY A 80 3.40 3.26 -3.47
CA GLY A 80 2.40 2.77 -4.47
C GLY A 80 2.53 1.29 -4.76
N VAL A 81 1.54 0.77 -5.46
CA VAL A 81 1.68 -0.57 -6.06
C VAL A 81 2.78 -0.52 -7.12
N MET A 82 3.75 -1.41 -7.02
CA MET A 82 4.85 -1.55 -8.00
C MET A 82 4.31 -2.30 -9.23
N LEU A 83 3.54 -1.60 -10.06
CA LEU A 83 2.75 -2.18 -11.16
C LEU A 83 3.54 -3.13 -12.06
N PRO A 84 4.83 -2.88 -12.39
CA PRO A 84 5.60 -3.84 -13.16
C PRO A 84 5.77 -5.23 -12.52
N ASN A 85 5.44 -5.42 -11.25
CA ASN A 85 5.48 -6.73 -10.58
C ASN A 85 4.15 -7.49 -10.68
N HIS A 86 3.10 -6.88 -11.22
CA HIS A 86 1.73 -7.38 -11.18
C HIS A 86 1.09 -7.44 -12.56
N SER A 87 0.02 -8.22 -12.70
CA SER A 87 -0.92 -8.05 -13.80
C SER A 87 -1.78 -6.81 -13.54
N PRO A 88 -1.82 -5.83 -14.45
CA PRO A 88 -2.63 -4.62 -14.27
C PRO A 88 -4.10 -4.90 -14.01
N LEU A 89 -4.67 -5.91 -14.70
CA LEU A 89 -6.07 -6.33 -14.49
C LEU A 89 -6.30 -6.81 -13.05
N VAL A 90 -5.39 -7.62 -12.49
CA VAL A 90 -5.52 -8.11 -11.11
C VAL A 90 -5.48 -6.96 -10.11
N ILE A 91 -4.62 -5.98 -10.31
CA ILE A 91 -4.58 -4.78 -9.45
C ILE A 91 -5.87 -3.97 -9.57
N ALA A 92 -6.38 -3.78 -10.78
CA ALA A 92 -7.66 -3.10 -10.99
C ALA A 92 -8.82 -3.81 -10.29
N GLU A 93 -8.88 -5.14 -10.35
CA GLU A 93 -9.89 -5.96 -9.66
C GLU A 93 -9.76 -5.87 -8.14
N GLN A 94 -8.54 -5.93 -7.58
CA GLN A 94 -8.31 -5.81 -6.14
C GLN A 94 -8.75 -4.44 -5.61
N PHE A 95 -8.33 -3.35 -6.25
CA PHE A 95 -8.69 -2.01 -5.82
C PHE A 95 -10.15 -1.65 -6.13
N GLY A 96 -10.72 -2.18 -7.20
CA GLY A 96 -12.15 -2.10 -7.49
C GLY A 96 -12.99 -2.78 -6.40
N THR A 97 -12.56 -3.97 -5.95
CA THR A 97 -13.18 -4.69 -4.84
C THR A 97 -13.08 -3.88 -3.54
N LEU A 98 -11.89 -3.38 -3.22
CA LEU A 98 -11.69 -2.54 -2.02
C LEU A 98 -12.59 -1.30 -2.06
N ASN A 99 -12.67 -0.60 -3.19
CA ASN A 99 -13.52 0.59 -3.32
C ASN A 99 -15.03 0.25 -3.24
N THR A 100 -15.42 -0.94 -3.66
CA THR A 100 -16.80 -1.42 -3.49
C THR A 100 -17.13 -1.68 -2.02
N LEU A 101 -16.19 -2.27 -1.27
CA LEU A 101 -16.35 -2.54 0.16
C LEU A 101 -16.26 -1.26 1.01
N TYR A 102 -15.43 -0.30 0.61
CA TYR A 102 -15.15 0.93 1.35
C TYR A 102 -15.26 2.16 0.43
N PRO A 103 -16.46 2.49 -0.05
CA PRO A 103 -16.67 3.48 -1.11
C PRO A 103 -16.13 4.85 -0.72
N GLY A 104 -15.40 5.47 -1.64
CA GLY A 104 -14.85 6.81 -1.50
C GLY A 104 -13.64 6.95 -0.57
N ARG A 105 -13.11 5.83 -0.06
CA ARG A 105 -11.98 5.84 0.89
C ARG A 105 -10.70 5.19 0.35
N ILE A 106 -10.74 4.63 -0.84
CA ILE A 106 -9.63 3.84 -1.39
C ILE A 106 -8.92 4.62 -2.49
N ASP A 107 -7.61 4.71 -2.39
CA ASP A 107 -6.75 5.37 -3.36
C ASP A 107 -5.73 4.37 -3.95
N LEU A 108 -5.64 4.32 -5.27
CA LEU A 108 -4.63 3.53 -5.98
C LEU A 108 -3.49 4.44 -6.42
N GLY A 109 -2.37 4.39 -5.71
CA GLY A 109 -1.11 4.96 -6.17
C GLY A 109 -0.29 3.89 -6.88
N LEU A 110 0.27 4.23 -8.03
CA LEU A 110 1.11 3.32 -8.82
C LEU A 110 2.57 3.75 -8.79
N GLY A 111 3.47 2.78 -8.74
CA GLY A 111 4.91 2.97 -8.81
C GLY A 111 5.55 2.17 -9.93
N ARG A 112 6.69 2.64 -10.42
CA ARG A 112 7.47 2.00 -11.47
C ARG A 112 8.66 1.19 -10.92
N ALA A 113 9.15 1.54 -9.73
CA ALA A 113 10.26 0.86 -9.10
C ALA A 113 9.90 -0.60 -8.75
N PRO A 114 10.87 -1.54 -8.73
CA PRO A 114 10.60 -2.95 -8.44
C PRO A 114 10.25 -3.23 -6.97
N GLY A 115 10.59 -2.34 -6.04
CA GLY A 115 10.34 -2.52 -4.60
C GLY A 115 11.02 -3.76 -3.99
N SER A 116 12.11 -4.26 -4.63
CA SER A 116 12.78 -5.51 -4.26
C SER A 116 14.15 -5.64 -4.92
N ASP A 117 14.92 -6.67 -4.52
CA ASP A 117 16.15 -7.07 -5.20
C ASP A 117 15.87 -7.81 -6.55
N GLN A 118 16.92 -7.98 -7.36
CA GLN A 118 16.83 -8.58 -8.70
C GLN A 118 16.28 -10.02 -8.69
N ARG A 119 16.63 -10.84 -7.69
CA ARG A 119 16.16 -12.23 -7.58
C ARG A 119 14.67 -12.28 -7.26
N THR A 120 14.23 -11.44 -6.36
CA THR A 120 12.81 -11.28 -6.00
C THR A 120 12.01 -10.77 -7.19
N MET A 121 12.55 -9.81 -7.93
CA MET A 121 11.94 -9.30 -9.16
C MET A 121 11.73 -10.40 -10.21
N MET A 122 12.73 -11.27 -10.42
CA MET A 122 12.60 -12.43 -11.32
C MET A 122 11.53 -13.43 -10.83
N ALA A 123 11.40 -13.63 -9.52
CA ALA A 123 10.40 -14.52 -8.94
C ALA A 123 8.97 -13.97 -9.13
N LEU A 124 8.79 -12.66 -9.02
CA LEU A 124 7.50 -11.99 -9.21
C LEU A 124 7.07 -11.97 -10.69
N ARG A 125 8.02 -11.88 -11.62
CA ARG A 125 7.80 -11.65 -13.05
C ARG A 125 8.07 -12.88 -13.93
N ARG A 126 7.79 -14.08 -13.49
CA ARG A 126 8.15 -15.34 -14.18
C ARG A 126 7.82 -15.41 -15.69
N HIS A 127 6.89 -14.59 -16.18
CA HIS A 127 6.42 -14.64 -17.57
C HIS A 127 6.31 -13.27 -18.25
N MET A 128 6.78 -12.20 -17.61
CA MET A 128 6.70 -10.86 -18.20
C MET A 128 8.02 -10.57 -18.93
N SER A 129 8.04 -10.80 -20.23
CA SER A 129 9.08 -10.30 -21.14
C SER A 129 8.90 -8.80 -21.44
N GLY A 130 8.06 -8.11 -20.66
CA GLY A 130 7.79 -6.69 -20.80
C GLY A 130 8.91 -5.84 -20.21
N ASP A 131 9.36 -4.92 -21.00
CA ASP A 131 10.36 -3.92 -20.62
C ASP A 131 9.76 -3.00 -19.55
N ILE A 132 10.52 -2.72 -18.48
CA ILE A 132 10.15 -1.69 -17.48
C ILE A 132 9.89 -0.34 -18.15
N ASP A 133 10.46 -0.14 -19.32
CA ASP A 133 10.32 1.06 -20.13
C ASP A 133 8.94 1.18 -20.81
N ASN A 134 8.13 0.13 -20.80
CA ASN A 134 6.76 0.16 -21.34
C ASN A 134 5.69 0.69 -20.35
N PHE A 135 6.05 0.89 -19.10
CA PHE A 135 5.12 1.57 -18.17
C PHE A 135 4.78 3.00 -18.67
N PRO A 136 3.53 3.40 -18.71
CA PRO A 136 2.29 2.75 -18.25
C PRO A 136 1.46 2.07 -19.36
N ARG A 137 2.08 1.55 -20.40
CA ARG A 137 1.37 0.99 -21.59
C ARG A 137 0.88 -0.44 -21.42
N ASP A 138 1.33 -1.12 -20.35
CA ASP A 138 1.01 -2.53 -20.08
C ASP A 138 -0.34 -2.69 -19.36
#